data_d1138ea6b27e78c8db34e1d8d9c81412
#
_entry.id   d1138ea6b27e78c8db34e1d8d9c81412
#
_cell.length_a   1.000
_cell.length_b   1.000
_cell.length_c   1.000
_cell.angle_alpha   90.00
_cell.angle_beta   90.00
_cell.angle_gamma   90.00
#
_symmetry.space_group_name_H-M   'P 1'
#
loop_
_entity.id
_entity.type
_entity.pdbx_description
1 polymer ?
#
loop_
_entity_poly.entity_id
_entity_poly.type
_entity_poly.pdbx_seq_one_letter_code
_entity_poly.pdbx_strand_id
1 'polypeptide(L)'
;MDALSETLRVVRLVGAIFINARFTAPWCYQSPRADTVAPVLEPGAERVVIFHLITEGECYVEMANEPPVRLVAGDAIVFPQGDAHRMTSQPGLPPATGGRLDRVLARRPRQLDYGGGGPATRLVCGYLACDARLAGMLLTGLPSLVRVNVRGSNAGAWLEASVRYALAEARSPRPGGAGVLSKLAEVLFIEVLRLYMNEQSEGRTGWLAGVGDRVVGAALKAMHKDPAHAWTLDELARTASSSRSVLAERFQQLVGSSPMQYLTQWRMLLAANLLSRSNAPLASIAEDVGYQTDTAFSRAFRREYGAPPAAWRRSQSMRVQA
;
A
#
# COMPACT_ATOMS: atom_id res chain seq x y z
N MET A 1 -19.19 -3.40 7.52
CA MET A 1 -17.93 -3.49 6.74
C MET A 1 -16.79 -3.43 7.75
N ASP A 2 -15.63 -4.01 7.48
CA ASP A 2 -14.45 -3.95 8.37
C ASP A 2 -13.59 -2.71 8.06
N ALA A 3 -12.68 -2.37 8.97
CA ALA A 3 -11.87 -1.16 8.86
C ALA A 3 -10.94 -1.18 7.63
N LEU A 4 -10.40 -2.36 7.25
CA LEU A 4 -9.55 -2.48 6.06
C LEU A 4 -10.35 -2.19 4.79
N SER A 5 -11.53 -2.78 4.65
CA SER A 5 -12.43 -2.53 3.50
C SER A 5 -12.82 -1.05 3.38
N GLU A 6 -13.13 -0.37 4.50
CA GLU A 6 -13.45 1.07 4.49
C GLU A 6 -12.23 1.90 4.10
N THR A 7 -11.06 1.58 4.61
CA THR A 7 -9.82 2.27 4.25
C THR A 7 -9.52 2.11 2.77
N LEU A 8 -9.58 0.88 2.23
CA LEU A 8 -9.32 0.61 0.82
C LEU A 8 -10.34 1.26 -0.12
N ARG A 9 -11.57 1.50 0.33
CA ARG A 9 -12.57 2.25 -0.44
C ARG A 9 -12.21 3.73 -0.58
N VAL A 10 -11.58 4.30 0.41
CA VAL A 10 -11.15 5.71 0.45
C VAL A 10 -9.79 5.88 -0.22
N VAL A 11 -8.88 4.94 0.01
CA VAL A 11 -7.54 4.90 -0.60
C VAL A 11 -7.68 4.57 -2.08
N ARG A 12 -7.37 5.55 -2.93
CA ARG A 12 -7.28 5.30 -4.37
C ARG A 12 -5.93 4.67 -4.65
N LEU A 13 -5.93 3.37 -4.89
CA LEU A 13 -4.77 2.65 -5.39
C LEU A 13 -4.83 2.64 -6.92
N VAL A 14 -3.76 3.05 -7.56
CA VAL A 14 -3.57 2.88 -9.00
C VAL A 14 -2.36 1.98 -9.17
N GLY A 15 -2.59 0.77 -9.62
CA GLY A 15 -1.54 -0.22 -9.76
C GLY A 15 -1.15 -0.48 -11.20
N ALA A 16 0.05 -0.99 -11.41
CA ALA A 16 0.44 -1.58 -12.67
C ALA A 16 1.44 -2.72 -12.45
N ILE A 17 1.33 -3.73 -13.30
CA ILE A 17 2.38 -4.73 -13.50
C ILE A 17 3.22 -4.23 -14.67
N PHE A 18 4.48 -3.92 -14.44
CA PHE A 18 5.31 -3.27 -15.45
C PHE A 18 6.45 -4.14 -15.99
N ILE A 19 6.90 -5.19 -15.26
CA ILE A 19 7.94 -6.09 -15.72
C ILE A 19 7.53 -7.54 -15.48
N ASN A 20 7.70 -8.37 -16.51
CA ASN A 20 7.80 -9.82 -16.42
C ASN A 20 9.26 -10.18 -16.73
N ALA A 21 10.01 -10.58 -15.72
CA ALA A 21 11.43 -10.86 -15.86
C ALA A 21 11.73 -12.35 -15.78
N ARG A 22 12.63 -12.79 -16.65
CA ARG A 22 13.31 -14.08 -16.57
C ARG A 22 14.81 -13.82 -16.39
N PHE A 23 15.31 -14.13 -15.21
CA PHE A 23 16.73 -14.02 -14.90
C PHE A 23 17.38 -15.40 -14.87
N THR A 24 18.61 -15.51 -15.38
CA THR A 24 19.40 -16.74 -15.30
C THR A 24 20.70 -16.49 -14.53
N ALA A 25 21.00 -17.33 -13.54
CA ALA A 25 22.17 -17.15 -12.67
C ALA A 25 23.49 -17.17 -13.48
N PRO A 26 24.54 -16.41 -13.06
CA PRO A 26 24.51 -15.39 -12.02
C PRO A 26 23.84 -14.08 -12.50
N TRP A 27 23.09 -13.44 -11.61
CA TRP A 27 22.48 -12.12 -11.87
C TRP A 27 22.29 -11.34 -10.57
N CYS A 28 22.38 -10.03 -10.67
CA CYS A 28 22.00 -9.10 -9.62
C CYS A 28 21.38 -7.85 -10.24
N TYR A 29 20.21 -7.50 -9.77
CA TYR A 29 19.43 -6.35 -10.20
C TYR A 29 19.20 -5.41 -9.02
N GLN A 30 19.48 -4.11 -9.21
CA GLN A 30 19.26 -3.09 -8.19
C GLN A 30 18.03 -2.26 -8.52
N SER A 31 17.07 -2.24 -7.62
CA SER A 31 15.94 -1.32 -7.63
C SER A 31 16.31 -0.07 -6.82
N PRO A 32 16.25 1.13 -7.40
CA PRO A 32 16.43 2.35 -6.64
C PRO A 32 15.23 2.58 -5.70
N ARG A 33 15.31 3.61 -4.86
CA ARG A 33 14.16 4.03 -4.06
C ARG A 33 12.97 4.37 -4.94
N ALA A 34 11.77 4.08 -4.44
CA ALA A 34 10.52 4.31 -5.18
C ALA A 34 10.30 5.79 -5.54
N ASP A 35 10.73 6.73 -4.69
CA ASP A 35 10.65 8.17 -4.94
C ASP A 35 11.44 8.60 -6.20
N THR A 36 12.57 7.93 -6.48
CA THR A 36 13.39 8.18 -7.66
C THR A 36 12.70 7.75 -8.95
N VAL A 37 11.92 6.68 -8.92
CA VAL A 37 11.26 6.11 -10.11
C VAL A 37 9.79 6.50 -10.25
N ALA A 38 9.16 7.01 -9.20
CA ALA A 38 7.77 7.41 -9.20
C ALA A 38 7.41 8.39 -10.33
N PRO A 39 8.22 9.42 -10.65
CA PRO A 39 7.91 10.33 -11.75
C PRO A 39 7.85 9.67 -13.14
N VAL A 40 8.52 8.51 -13.30
CA VAL A 40 8.53 7.74 -14.55
C VAL A 40 7.42 6.68 -14.56
N LEU A 41 7.17 6.05 -13.42
CA LEU A 41 6.16 5.00 -13.29
C LEU A 41 4.74 5.55 -13.33
N GLU A 42 4.48 6.57 -12.54
CA GLU A 42 3.17 7.20 -12.39
C GLU A 42 3.34 8.70 -12.17
N PRO A 43 3.38 9.51 -13.24
CA PRO A 43 3.51 10.96 -13.13
C PRO A 43 2.40 11.57 -12.25
N GLY A 44 2.80 12.34 -11.25
CA GLY A 44 1.87 12.96 -10.30
C GLY A 44 1.53 12.12 -9.07
N ALA A 45 1.99 10.87 -8.99
CA ALA A 45 1.85 10.07 -7.77
C ALA A 45 2.68 10.66 -6.62
N GLU A 46 2.07 10.80 -5.45
CA GLU A 46 2.77 11.28 -4.25
C GLU A 46 3.59 10.17 -3.60
N ARG A 47 3.15 8.92 -3.74
CA ARG A 47 3.83 7.74 -3.22
C ARG A 47 3.65 6.53 -4.13
N VAL A 48 4.71 5.76 -4.27
CA VAL A 48 4.73 4.50 -5.01
C VAL A 48 5.23 3.39 -4.10
N VAL A 49 4.51 2.31 -4.05
CA VAL A 49 4.86 1.06 -3.35
C VAL A 49 5.27 0.05 -4.41
N ILE A 50 6.49 -0.47 -4.32
CA ILE A 50 6.99 -1.51 -5.24
C ILE A 50 6.68 -2.87 -4.67
N PHE A 51 6.31 -3.80 -5.56
CA PHE A 51 6.16 -5.21 -5.20
C PHE A 51 6.77 -6.14 -6.24
N HIS A 52 7.18 -7.32 -5.79
CA HIS A 52 7.61 -8.41 -6.67
C HIS A 52 6.90 -9.70 -6.27
N LEU A 53 6.63 -10.54 -7.26
CA LEU A 53 6.13 -11.89 -7.07
C LEU A 53 7.06 -12.88 -7.78
N ILE A 54 7.61 -13.82 -7.03
CA ILE A 54 8.42 -14.91 -7.60
C ILE A 54 7.48 -15.97 -8.14
N THR A 55 7.48 -16.16 -9.46
CA THR A 55 6.59 -17.12 -10.11
C THR A 55 7.25 -18.48 -10.34
N GLU A 56 8.59 -18.49 -10.48
CA GLU A 56 9.38 -19.70 -10.74
C GLU A 56 10.81 -19.55 -10.21
N GLY A 57 11.38 -20.65 -9.71
CA GLY A 57 12.76 -20.68 -9.21
C GLY A 57 12.89 -20.02 -7.84
N GLU A 58 14.11 -19.56 -7.55
CA GLU A 58 14.46 -18.91 -6.29
C GLU A 58 15.46 -17.77 -6.49
N CYS A 59 15.52 -16.84 -5.55
CA CYS A 59 16.49 -15.76 -5.49
C CYS A 59 16.61 -15.23 -4.07
N TYR A 60 17.36 -14.15 -3.92
CA TYR A 60 17.50 -13.43 -2.65
C TYR A 60 17.13 -11.96 -2.85
N VAL A 61 16.57 -11.37 -1.82
CA VAL A 61 16.46 -9.92 -1.68
C VAL A 61 17.43 -9.43 -0.61
N GLU A 62 18.13 -8.35 -0.92
CA GLU A 62 19.07 -7.69 -0.03
C GLU A 62 18.66 -6.24 0.17
N MET A 63 18.59 -5.82 1.42
CA MET A 63 18.35 -4.44 1.85
C MET A 63 19.54 -3.92 2.66
N ALA A 64 19.71 -2.61 2.72
CA ALA A 64 20.75 -2.02 3.54
C ALA A 64 20.56 -2.40 5.01
N ASN A 65 21.65 -2.87 5.65
CA ASN A 65 21.69 -3.23 7.07
C ASN A 65 20.77 -4.39 7.50
N GLU A 66 20.26 -5.18 6.55
CA GLU A 66 19.44 -6.37 6.82
C GLU A 66 20.12 -7.62 6.22
N PRO A 67 19.96 -8.79 6.84
CA PRO A 67 20.46 -10.03 6.26
C PRO A 67 19.71 -10.37 4.96
N PRO A 68 20.38 -11.01 3.99
CA PRO A 68 19.71 -11.48 2.78
C PRO A 68 18.53 -12.41 3.08
N VAL A 69 17.40 -12.17 2.44
CA VAL A 69 16.20 -13.01 2.58
C VAL A 69 16.05 -13.88 1.34
N ARG A 70 16.06 -15.21 1.52
CA ARG A 70 15.79 -16.17 0.44
C ARG A 70 14.31 -16.13 0.06
N LEU A 71 14.05 -16.07 -1.23
CA LEU A 71 12.73 -16.07 -1.84
C LEU A 71 12.57 -17.29 -2.74
N VAL A 72 11.38 -17.88 -2.71
CA VAL A 72 11.03 -19.03 -3.55
C VAL A 72 9.76 -18.76 -4.34
N ALA A 73 9.47 -19.59 -5.30
CA ALA A 73 8.25 -19.49 -6.10
C ALA A 73 6.99 -19.47 -5.21
N GLY A 74 6.14 -18.48 -5.43
CA GLY A 74 4.97 -18.16 -4.61
C GLY A 74 5.21 -17.04 -3.60
N ASP A 75 6.46 -16.63 -3.36
CA ASP A 75 6.72 -15.48 -2.48
C ASP A 75 6.35 -14.18 -3.18
N ALA A 76 5.45 -13.43 -2.54
CA ALA A 76 5.17 -12.04 -2.85
C ALA A 76 5.87 -11.16 -1.81
N ILE A 77 6.59 -10.16 -2.30
CA ILE A 77 7.29 -9.19 -1.46
C ILE A 77 6.82 -7.78 -1.81
N VAL A 78 6.67 -6.96 -0.79
CA VAL A 78 6.27 -5.56 -0.91
C VAL A 78 7.25 -4.71 -0.12
N PHE A 79 7.58 -3.53 -0.64
CA PHE A 79 8.40 -2.51 0.00
C PHE A 79 7.52 -1.32 0.38
N PRO A 80 6.87 -1.34 1.57
CA PRO A 80 5.88 -0.34 1.95
C PRO A 80 6.44 1.07 2.02
N GLN A 81 7.72 1.20 2.37
CA GLN A 81 8.42 2.49 2.45
C GLN A 81 9.11 2.88 1.14
N GLY A 82 9.03 2.02 0.12
CA GLY A 82 9.68 2.26 -1.16
C GLY A 82 11.21 2.19 -1.10
N ASP A 83 11.76 1.38 -0.20
CA ASP A 83 13.20 1.29 0.02
C ASP A 83 13.94 0.69 -1.17
N ALA A 84 15.17 1.19 -1.39
CA ALA A 84 16.07 0.62 -2.36
C ALA A 84 16.45 -0.80 -1.95
N HIS A 85 16.47 -1.72 -2.92
CA HIS A 85 16.79 -3.12 -2.66
C HIS A 85 17.50 -3.76 -3.84
N ARG A 86 18.17 -4.87 -3.59
CA ARG A 86 18.76 -5.72 -4.65
C ARG A 86 18.04 -7.06 -4.68
N MET A 87 17.78 -7.52 -5.90
CA MET A 87 17.33 -8.88 -6.18
C MET A 87 18.49 -9.62 -6.83
N THR A 88 18.85 -10.79 -6.34
CA THR A 88 20.07 -11.49 -6.78
C THR A 88 19.91 -13.01 -6.76
N SER A 89 20.62 -13.71 -7.65
CA SER A 89 20.65 -15.18 -7.67
C SER A 89 21.41 -15.77 -6.48
N GLN A 90 22.33 -15.02 -5.89
CA GLN A 90 23.07 -15.38 -4.67
C GLN A 90 23.51 -14.12 -3.93
N PRO A 91 23.60 -14.17 -2.58
CA PRO A 91 24.03 -13.02 -1.80
C PRO A 91 25.41 -12.50 -2.18
N GLY A 92 25.57 -11.16 -2.10
CA GLY A 92 26.87 -10.51 -2.28
C GLY A 92 27.30 -10.30 -3.73
N LEU A 93 26.51 -10.65 -4.73
CA LEU A 93 26.84 -10.31 -6.11
C LEU A 93 26.76 -8.80 -6.34
N PRO A 94 27.74 -8.21 -7.06
CA PRO A 94 27.65 -6.82 -7.45
C PRO A 94 26.52 -6.63 -8.46
N PRO A 95 25.80 -5.50 -8.42
CA PRO A 95 24.82 -5.20 -9.45
C PRO A 95 25.49 -5.05 -10.81
N ALA A 96 24.83 -5.54 -11.85
CA ALA A 96 25.37 -5.43 -13.20
C ALA A 96 25.49 -3.97 -13.63
N THR A 97 26.67 -3.61 -14.09
CA THR A 97 26.95 -2.30 -14.69
C THR A 97 26.22 -2.20 -16.03
N GLY A 98 25.14 -1.43 -16.11
CA GLY A 98 24.42 -1.17 -17.36
C GLY A 98 22.94 -1.49 -17.38
N GLY A 99 22.41 -2.17 -16.38
CA GLY A 99 20.97 -2.39 -16.19
C GLY A 99 20.30 -1.15 -15.58
N ARG A 100 20.20 -0.07 -16.34
CA ARG A 100 19.47 1.12 -15.85
C ARG A 100 17.99 0.86 -15.97
N LEU A 101 17.31 0.76 -14.82
CA LEU A 101 15.87 0.58 -14.70
C LEU A 101 15.10 1.65 -15.50
N ASP A 102 15.59 2.88 -15.53
CA ASP A 102 15.04 3.98 -16.31
C ASP A 102 14.92 3.63 -17.81
N ARG A 103 15.93 2.97 -18.40
CA ARG A 103 15.87 2.51 -19.81
C ARG A 103 14.89 1.36 -20.02
N VAL A 104 14.78 0.50 -19.02
CA VAL A 104 13.82 -0.62 -19.02
C VAL A 104 12.41 -0.08 -18.92
N LEU A 105 12.15 0.85 -18.01
CA LEU A 105 10.84 1.46 -17.79
C LEU A 105 10.40 2.34 -18.97
N ALA A 106 11.31 3.13 -19.55
CA ALA A 106 11.02 4.01 -20.69
C ALA A 106 10.54 3.25 -21.93
N ARG A 107 10.98 2.00 -22.11
CA ARG A 107 10.58 1.16 -23.25
C ARG A 107 9.25 0.44 -23.03
N ARG A 108 8.61 0.58 -21.86
CA ARG A 108 7.46 -0.23 -21.44
C ARG A 108 7.67 -1.71 -21.77
N PRO A 109 8.81 -2.33 -21.43
CA PRO A 109 9.08 -3.70 -21.77
C PRO A 109 8.20 -4.57 -20.91
N ARG A 110 7.57 -5.45 -21.55
CA ARG A 110 6.71 -6.41 -20.90
C ARG A 110 7.47 -7.67 -20.53
N GLN A 111 8.60 -7.88 -21.13
CA GLN A 111 9.46 -9.03 -20.87
C GLN A 111 10.93 -8.60 -20.82
N LEU A 112 11.62 -9.01 -19.77
CA LEU A 112 13.04 -8.81 -19.55
C LEU A 112 13.71 -10.17 -19.40
N ASP A 113 14.60 -10.50 -20.32
CA ASP A 113 15.49 -11.66 -20.23
C ASP A 113 16.91 -11.17 -19.96
N TYR A 114 17.53 -11.66 -18.88
CA TYR A 114 18.86 -11.23 -18.46
C TYR A 114 19.57 -12.31 -17.63
N GLY A 115 20.89 -12.41 -17.73
CA GLY A 115 21.72 -13.22 -16.82
C GLY A 115 22.79 -14.06 -17.49
N GLY A 116 23.40 -14.96 -16.72
CA GLY A 116 24.58 -15.75 -17.11
C GLY A 116 24.30 -17.12 -17.69
N GLY A 117 23.05 -17.52 -17.92
CA GLY A 117 22.69 -18.80 -18.58
C GLY A 117 22.51 -19.99 -17.63
N GLY A 118 22.67 -19.81 -16.32
CA GLY A 118 22.43 -20.84 -15.29
C GLY A 118 20.93 -21.01 -14.94
N PRO A 119 20.63 -21.54 -13.74
CA PRO A 119 19.25 -21.74 -13.28
C PRO A 119 18.39 -20.48 -13.41
N ALA A 120 17.15 -20.65 -13.84
CA ALA A 120 16.26 -19.54 -14.14
C ALA A 120 15.39 -19.17 -12.91
N THR A 121 15.20 -17.88 -12.70
CA THR A 121 14.21 -17.29 -11.79
C THR A 121 13.27 -16.44 -12.63
N ARG A 122 11.95 -16.61 -12.45
CA ARG A 122 10.93 -15.74 -13.05
C ARG A 122 10.26 -14.93 -11.98
N LEU A 123 10.11 -13.65 -12.22
CA LEU A 123 9.43 -12.74 -11.31
C LEU A 123 8.63 -11.68 -12.06
N VAL A 124 7.58 -11.24 -11.41
CA VAL A 124 6.73 -10.15 -11.86
C VAL A 124 6.96 -8.96 -10.94
N CYS A 125 7.28 -7.81 -11.52
CA CYS A 125 7.39 -6.56 -10.78
C CYS A 125 6.18 -5.67 -11.08
N GLY A 126 5.66 -5.06 -10.05
CA GLY A 126 4.58 -4.11 -10.14
C GLY A 126 4.77 -2.95 -9.17
N TYR A 127 3.90 -1.97 -9.30
CA TYR A 127 3.79 -0.88 -8.35
C TYR A 127 2.34 -0.54 -8.06
N LEU A 128 2.15 0.17 -6.95
CA LEU A 128 0.90 0.81 -6.57
C LEU A 128 1.21 2.26 -6.24
N ALA A 129 0.54 3.16 -6.94
CA ALA A 129 0.57 4.58 -6.67
C ALA A 129 -0.60 4.93 -5.76
N CYS A 130 -0.36 5.78 -4.79
CA CYS A 130 -1.38 6.22 -3.83
C CYS A 130 -1.07 7.61 -3.30
N ASP A 131 -2.07 8.24 -2.70
CA ASP A 131 -1.90 9.44 -1.90
C ASP A 131 -0.97 9.15 -0.71
N ALA A 132 0.00 10.04 -0.45
CA ALA A 132 1.02 9.80 0.57
C ALA A 132 0.45 9.71 1.99
N ARG A 133 -0.64 10.43 2.28
CA ARG A 133 -1.25 10.45 3.61
C ARG A 133 -2.12 9.23 3.87
N LEU A 134 -2.85 8.81 2.82
CA LEU A 134 -3.62 7.58 2.82
C LEU A 134 -2.71 6.37 2.98
N ALA A 135 -1.63 6.34 2.20
CA ALA A 135 -0.60 5.34 2.34
C ALA A 135 0.07 5.39 3.73
N GLY A 136 0.30 6.59 4.27
CA GLY A 136 0.85 6.78 5.60
C GLY A 136 0.06 6.02 6.67
N MET A 137 -1.26 6.15 6.69
CA MET A 137 -2.10 5.45 7.66
C MET A 137 -2.03 3.92 7.51
N LEU A 138 -2.14 3.41 6.29
CA LEU A 138 -2.16 1.96 6.00
C LEU A 138 -0.78 1.31 6.16
N LEU A 139 0.28 2.00 5.73
CA LEU A 139 1.62 1.42 5.61
C LEU A 139 2.55 1.77 6.78
N THR A 140 2.15 2.72 7.64
CA THR A 140 2.93 3.05 8.85
C THR A 140 2.93 1.86 9.80
N GLY A 141 4.13 1.51 10.28
CA GLY A 141 4.34 0.35 11.16
C GLY A 141 4.49 -0.97 10.42
N LEU A 142 4.40 -1.00 9.08
CA LEU A 142 4.87 -2.15 8.31
C LEU A 142 6.42 -2.16 8.27
N PRO A 143 7.03 -3.36 8.30
CA PRO A 143 8.47 -3.49 8.13
C PRO A 143 8.92 -2.96 6.75
N SER A 144 10.22 -2.72 6.60
CA SER A 144 10.85 -2.35 5.32
C SER A 144 10.54 -3.34 4.20
N LEU A 145 10.41 -4.63 4.55
CA LEU A 145 10.05 -5.73 3.67
C LEU A 145 8.87 -6.51 4.26
N VAL A 146 7.75 -6.53 3.56
CA VAL A 146 6.65 -7.47 3.79
C VAL A 146 6.84 -8.64 2.85
N ARG A 147 6.89 -9.86 3.39
CA ARG A 147 6.95 -11.11 2.62
C ARG A 147 5.81 -12.02 3.03
N VAL A 148 5.11 -12.60 2.05
CA VAL A 148 4.10 -13.65 2.24
C VAL A 148 4.24 -14.70 1.13
N ASN A 149 3.95 -15.97 1.42
CA ASN A 149 3.87 -16.98 0.38
C ASN A 149 2.40 -17.19 -0.02
N VAL A 150 2.06 -16.87 -1.26
CA VAL A 150 0.67 -16.95 -1.74
C VAL A 150 0.22 -18.38 -2.03
N ARG A 151 1.14 -19.32 -2.29
CA ARG A 151 0.80 -20.71 -2.64
C ARG A 151 0.18 -21.48 -1.50
N GLY A 152 0.55 -21.15 -0.26
CA GLY A 152 -0.01 -21.77 0.95
C GLY A 152 -1.40 -21.28 1.33
N SER A 153 -1.99 -20.33 0.60
CA SER A 153 -3.27 -19.72 0.94
C SER A 153 -4.44 -20.32 0.16
N ASN A 154 -5.66 -20.20 0.71
CA ASN A 154 -6.90 -20.56 0.01
C ASN A 154 -7.09 -19.77 -1.31
N ALA A 155 -6.51 -18.59 -1.41
CA ALA A 155 -6.50 -17.75 -2.60
C ALA A 155 -5.37 -18.09 -3.59
N GLY A 156 -4.42 -18.96 -3.22
CA GLY A 156 -3.18 -19.18 -3.96
C GLY A 156 -3.38 -19.59 -5.41
N ALA A 157 -4.23 -20.57 -5.68
CA ALA A 157 -4.52 -21.03 -7.03
C ALA A 157 -5.16 -19.92 -7.89
N TRP A 158 -6.06 -19.13 -7.30
CA TRP A 158 -6.67 -17.97 -7.96
C TRP A 158 -5.65 -16.87 -8.24
N LEU A 159 -4.79 -16.56 -7.26
CA LEU A 159 -3.72 -15.57 -7.41
C LEU A 159 -2.75 -15.97 -8.53
N GLU A 160 -2.31 -17.23 -8.59
CA GLU A 160 -1.46 -17.74 -9.67
C GLU A 160 -2.15 -17.63 -11.04
N ALA A 161 -3.44 -17.98 -11.13
CA ALA A 161 -4.20 -17.84 -12.38
C ALA A 161 -4.32 -16.36 -12.79
N SER A 162 -4.58 -15.46 -11.85
CA SER A 162 -4.66 -14.02 -12.09
C SER A 162 -3.34 -13.43 -12.56
N VAL A 163 -2.22 -13.87 -11.99
CA VAL A 163 -0.87 -13.46 -12.45
C VAL A 163 -0.60 -13.97 -13.84
N ARG A 164 -0.90 -15.25 -14.15
CA ARG A 164 -0.76 -15.79 -15.52
C ARG A 164 -1.58 -15.00 -16.52
N TYR A 165 -2.82 -14.65 -16.17
CA TYR A 165 -3.67 -13.81 -17.00
C TYR A 165 -3.06 -12.42 -17.22
N ALA A 166 -2.59 -11.76 -16.14
CA ALA A 166 -1.94 -10.46 -16.22
C ALA A 166 -0.70 -10.48 -17.14
N LEU A 167 0.11 -11.53 -17.04
CA LEU A 167 1.27 -11.71 -17.90
C LEU A 167 0.89 -11.93 -19.37
N ALA A 168 -0.18 -12.68 -19.66
CA ALA A 168 -0.69 -12.88 -21.01
C ALA A 168 -1.23 -11.55 -21.59
N GLU A 169 -1.99 -10.79 -20.81
CA GLU A 169 -2.50 -9.47 -21.20
C GLU A 169 -1.37 -8.46 -21.46
N ALA A 170 -0.32 -8.47 -20.62
CA ALA A 170 0.83 -7.60 -20.82
C ALA A 170 1.64 -7.91 -22.09
N ARG A 171 1.66 -9.19 -22.54
CA ARG A 171 2.34 -9.62 -23.77
C ARG A 171 1.56 -9.24 -25.03
N SER A 172 0.25 -9.30 -24.99
CA SER A 172 -0.63 -9.03 -26.11
C SER A 172 -1.74 -8.06 -25.67
N PRO A 173 -1.43 -6.75 -25.56
CA PRO A 173 -2.37 -5.77 -25.05
C PRO A 173 -3.64 -5.69 -25.91
N ARG A 174 -4.79 -5.73 -25.25
CA ARG A 174 -6.12 -5.55 -25.84
C ARG A 174 -6.73 -4.24 -25.36
N PRO A 175 -7.74 -3.69 -26.04
CA PRO A 175 -8.50 -2.56 -25.52
C PRO A 175 -8.99 -2.82 -24.08
N GLY A 176 -8.73 -1.88 -23.17
CA GLY A 176 -9.05 -2.04 -21.75
C GLY A 176 -8.04 -2.83 -20.92
N GLY A 177 -7.01 -3.44 -21.53
CA GLY A 177 -6.01 -4.26 -20.84
C GLY A 177 -5.27 -3.53 -19.72
N ALA A 178 -4.91 -2.27 -19.92
CA ALA A 178 -4.27 -1.47 -18.88
C ALA A 178 -5.16 -1.34 -17.62
N GLY A 179 -6.47 -1.16 -17.80
CA GLY A 179 -7.42 -1.12 -16.69
C GLY A 179 -7.52 -2.45 -15.94
N VAL A 180 -7.51 -3.56 -16.68
CA VAL A 180 -7.50 -4.91 -16.10
C VAL A 180 -6.23 -5.14 -15.28
N LEU A 181 -5.06 -4.81 -15.82
CA LEU A 181 -3.78 -4.96 -15.12
C LEU A 181 -3.72 -4.11 -13.84
N SER A 182 -4.25 -2.89 -13.90
CA SER A 182 -4.35 -2.02 -12.71
C SER A 182 -5.21 -2.67 -11.61
N LYS A 183 -6.38 -3.18 -11.96
CA LYS A 183 -7.28 -3.83 -10.98
C LYS A 183 -6.69 -5.11 -10.41
N LEU A 184 -6.02 -5.90 -11.23
CA LEU A 184 -5.34 -7.11 -10.75
C LEU A 184 -4.20 -6.76 -9.78
N ALA A 185 -3.41 -5.72 -10.04
CA ALA A 185 -2.37 -5.27 -9.12
C ALA A 185 -2.97 -4.81 -7.76
N GLU A 186 -4.08 -4.08 -7.77
CA GLU A 186 -4.80 -3.70 -6.55
C GLU A 186 -5.25 -4.93 -5.74
N VAL A 187 -5.89 -5.89 -6.41
CA VAL A 187 -6.40 -7.10 -5.74
C VAL A 187 -5.26 -7.95 -5.19
N LEU A 188 -4.18 -8.13 -5.96
CA LEU A 188 -2.98 -8.84 -5.49
C LEU A 188 -2.41 -8.19 -4.21
N PHE A 189 -2.33 -6.87 -4.18
CA PHE A 189 -1.86 -6.15 -3.00
C PHE A 189 -2.77 -6.34 -1.78
N ILE A 190 -4.09 -6.27 -1.97
CA ILE A 190 -5.06 -6.51 -0.90
C ILE A 190 -4.89 -7.92 -0.32
N GLU A 191 -4.73 -8.93 -1.17
CA GLU A 191 -4.51 -10.30 -0.72
C GLU A 191 -3.16 -10.47 0.02
N VAL A 192 -2.10 -9.80 -0.42
CA VAL A 192 -0.83 -9.77 0.31
C VAL A 192 -1.02 -9.19 1.70
N LEU A 193 -1.74 -8.07 1.84
CA LEU A 193 -2.04 -7.48 3.15
C LEU A 193 -2.86 -8.43 4.04
N ARG A 194 -3.86 -9.11 3.47
CA ARG A 194 -4.69 -10.09 4.20
C ARG A 194 -3.86 -11.28 4.68
N LEU A 195 -3.00 -11.82 3.83
CA LEU A 195 -2.09 -12.90 4.20
C LEU A 195 -1.13 -12.45 5.29
N TYR A 196 -0.54 -11.26 5.13
CA TYR A 196 0.32 -10.68 6.15
C TYR A 196 -0.38 -10.51 7.50
N MET A 197 -1.64 -10.07 7.51
CA MET A 197 -2.43 -9.96 8.75
C MET A 197 -2.71 -11.32 9.41
N ASN A 198 -2.90 -12.37 8.61
CA ASN A 198 -3.19 -13.71 9.10
C ASN A 198 -1.94 -14.45 9.64
N GLU A 199 -0.75 -14.06 9.22
CA GLU A 199 0.48 -14.59 9.80
C GLU A 199 0.64 -14.07 11.23
N GLN A 200 0.40 -14.96 12.21
CA GLN A 200 0.55 -14.64 13.63
C GLN A 200 2.03 -14.47 13.97
N SER A 201 2.46 -13.20 14.12
CA SER A 201 3.78 -12.86 14.63
C SER A 201 3.60 -12.02 15.89
N GLU A 202 4.14 -12.49 17.02
CA GLU A 202 4.20 -11.71 18.25
C GLU A 202 5.01 -10.42 18.03
N GLY A 203 4.59 -9.32 18.66
CA GLY A 203 5.30 -8.05 18.61
C GLY A 203 5.04 -7.16 17.39
N ARG A 204 4.16 -7.53 16.48
CA ARG A 204 3.77 -6.65 15.36
C ARG A 204 3.09 -5.37 15.87
N THR A 205 3.49 -4.25 15.28
CA THR A 205 2.87 -2.94 15.46
C THR A 205 2.35 -2.41 14.13
N GLY A 206 1.71 -1.26 14.14
CA GLY A 206 1.12 -0.63 12.97
C GLY A 206 -0.38 -0.86 12.85
N TRP A 207 -0.97 -0.10 11.97
CA TRP A 207 -2.42 -0.08 11.79
C TRP A 207 -3.01 -1.46 11.46
N LEU A 208 -2.35 -2.26 10.60
CA LEU A 208 -2.83 -3.60 10.25
C LEU A 208 -2.85 -4.55 11.46
N ALA A 209 -1.86 -4.43 12.37
CA ALA A 209 -1.87 -5.18 13.63
C ALA A 209 -3.04 -4.72 14.52
N GLY A 210 -3.30 -3.42 14.56
CA GLY A 210 -4.46 -2.85 15.26
C GLY A 210 -5.80 -3.37 14.72
N VAL A 211 -5.94 -3.49 13.40
CA VAL A 211 -7.17 -4.05 12.77
C VAL A 211 -7.38 -5.51 13.18
N GLY A 212 -6.33 -6.31 13.28
CA GLY A 212 -6.39 -7.71 13.72
C GLY A 212 -6.60 -7.89 15.25
N ASP A 213 -6.33 -6.87 16.04
CA ASP A 213 -6.49 -6.93 17.49
C ASP A 213 -7.97 -6.91 17.92
N ARG A 214 -8.34 -7.72 18.89
CA ARG A 214 -9.73 -7.82 19.35
C ARG A 214 -10.30 -6.50 19.89
N VAL A 215 -9.51 -5.77 20.66
CA VAL A 215 -9.95 -4.52 21.32
C VAL A 215 -9.83 -3.34 20.38
N VAL A 216 -8.65 -3.14 19.80
CA VAL A 216 -8.36 -2.02 18.89
C VAL A 216 -9.15 -2.16 17.60
N GLY A 217 -9.24 -3.37 17.02
CA GLY A 217 -10.01 -3.64 15.81
C GLY A 217 -11.51 -3.37 15.96
N ALA A 218 -12.10 -3.66 17.15
CA ALA A 218 -13.48 -3.31 17.42
C ALA A 218 -13.70 -1.79 17.44
N ALA A 219 -12.79 -1.02 18.08
CA ALA A 219 -12.84 0.44 18.09
C ALA A 219 -12.62 1.03 16.69
N LEU A 220 -11.65 0.54 15.95
CA LEU A 220 -11.40 0.94 14.54
C LEU A 220 -12.65 0.70 13.68
N LYS A 221 -13.23 -0.49 13.76
CA LYS A 221 -14.47 -0.83 13.03
C LYS A 221 -15.61 0.12 13.35
N ALA A 222 -15.79 0.50 14.62
CA ALA A 222 -16.84 1.44 15.05
C ALA A 222 -16.60 2.83 14.44
N MET A 223 -15.41 3.37 14.58
CA MET A 223 -15.02 4.68 14.04
C MET A 223 -15.13 4.75 12.51
N HIS A 224 -14.75 3.67 11.82
CA HIS A 224 -14.85 3.61 10.35
C HIS A 224 -16.28 3.48 9.86
N LYS A 225 -17.12 2.75 10.59
CA LYS A 225 -18.53 2.55 10.23
C LYS A 225 -19.35 3.84 10.34
N ASP A 226 -19.08 4.63 11.37
CA ASP A 226 -19.78 5.88 11.63
C ASP A 226 -18.79 6.96 12.09
N PRO A 227 -18.06 7.56 11.14
CA PRO A 227 -17.07 8.58 11.46
C PRO A 227 -17.71 9.89 11.96
N ALA A 228 -18.96 10.18 11.60
CA ALA A 228 -19.66 11.39 12.01
C ALA A 228 -20.16 11.34 13.46
N HIS A 229 -20.37 10.14 14.00
CA HIS A 229 -20.83 9.98 15.38
C HIS A 229 -19.87 10.65 16.38
N ALA A 230 -20.42 11.31 17.40
CA ALA A 230 -19.65 12.02 18.43
C ALA A 230 -19.01 11.04 19.43
N TRP A 231 -18.15 10.14 18.92
CA TRP A 231 -17.46 9.12 19.71
C TRP A 231 -16.72 9.73 20.89
N THR A 232 -16.89 9.10 22.04
CA THR A 232 -16.07 9.32 23.24
C THR A 232 -15.20 8.10 23.50
N LEU A 233 -14.11 8.28 24.25
CA LEU A 233 -13.25 7.16 24.64
C LEU A 233 -14.03 6.10 25.44
N ASP A 234 -15.01 6.53 26.24
CA ASP A 234 -15.88 5.64 27.04
C ASP A 234 -16.76 4.77 26.14
N GLU A 235 -17.36 5.35 25.11
CA GLU A 235 -18.20 4.61 24.16
C GLU A 235 -17.38 3.63 23.33
N LEU A 236 -16.20 4.05 22.85
CA LEU A 236 -15.29 3.17 22.13
C LEU A 236 -14.82 2.00 23.01
N ALA A 237 -14.50 2.26 24.29
CA ALA A 237 -14.09 1.22 25.23
C ALA A 237 -15.22 0.22 25.49
N ARG A 238 -16.45 0.70 25.69
CA ARG A 238 -17.65 -0.16 25.82
C ARG A 238 -17.89 -1.00 24.56
N THR A 239 -17.79 -0.38 23.38
CA THR A 239 -17.95 -1.09 22.10
C THR A 239 -16.89 -2.17 21.90
N ALA A 240 -15.67 -1.92 22.39
CA ALA A 240 -14.56 -2.87 22.36
C ALA A 240 -14.60 -3.91 23.51
N SER A 241 -15.62 -3.86 24.39
CA SER A 241 -15.70 -4.70 25.61
C SER A 241 -14.41 -4.62 26.43
N SER A 242 -13.93 -3.39 26.68
CA SER A 242 -12.65 -3.10 27.33
C SER A 242 -12.78 -1.90 28.29
N SER A 243 -11.78 -1.68 29.13
CA SER A 243 -11.66 -0.45 29.91
C SER A 243 -11.03 0.66 29.06
N ARG A 244 -11.26 1.93 29.47
CA ARG A 244 -10.65 3.11 28.82
C ARG A 244 -9.12 3.04 28.79
N SER A 245 -8.51 2.67 29.90
CA SER A 245 -7.04 2.58 30.02
C SER A 245 -6.48 1.50 29.09
N VAL A 246 -7.06 0.32 29.09
CA VAL A 246 -6.63 -0.79 28.23
C VAL A 246 -6.80 -0.44 26.76
N LEU A 247 -7.93 0.16 26.36
CA LEU A 247 -8.12 0.59 24.97
C LEU A 247 -7.08 1.65 24.59
N ALA A 248 -6.88 2.69 25.41
CA ALA A 248 -5.95 3.77 25.09
C ALA A 248 -4.51 3.28 24.98
N GLU A 249 -4.06 2.43 25.91
CA GLU A 249 -2.71 1.86 25.92
C GLU A 249 -2.47 0.96 24.69
N ARG A 250 -3.36 -0.01 24.44
CA ARG A 250 -3.23 -0.91 23.27
C ARG A 250 -3.31 -0.15 21.97
N PHE A 251 -4.18 0.85 21.88
CA PHE A 251 -4.31 1.66 20.67
C PHE A 251 -3.03 2.45 20.40
N GLN A 252 -2.46 3.08 21.46
CA GLN A 252 -1.17 3.76 21.34
C GLN A 252 -0.04 2.81 20.96
N GLN A 253 0.00 1.62 21.53
CA GLN A 253 1.02 0.61 21.26
C GLN A 253 0.95 0.10 19.82
N LEU A 254 -0.25 -0.22 19.31
CA LEU A 254 -0.44 -0.83 18.00
C LEU A 254 -0.52 0.21 16.88
N VAL A 255 -1.30 1.30 17.08
CA VAL A 255 -1.57 2.29 16.03
C VAL A 255 -0.62 3.49 16.08
N GLY A 256 0.04 3.71 17.24
CA GLY A 256 0.99 4.81 17.42
C GLY A 256 0.32 6.16 17.75
N SER A 257 -0.99 6.19 17.97
CA SER A 257 -1.74 7.40 18.33
C SER A 257 -2.87 7.08 19.31
N SER A 258 -3.45 8.11 19.93
CA SER A 258 -4.65 7.89 20.75
C SER A 258 -5.89 7.64 19.86
N PRO A 259 -6.95 6.94 20.37
CA PRO A 259 -8.17 6.70 19.61
C PRO A 259 -8.81 7.98 19.04
N MET A 260 -8.83 9.05 19.81
CA MET A 260 -9.45 10.32 19.38
C MET A 260 -8.61 11.10 18.38
N GLN A 261 -7.27 11.00 18.46
CA GLN A 261 -6.38 11.54 17.43
C GLN A 261 -6.56 10.79 16.11
N TYR A 262 -6.62 9.45 16.18
CA TYR A 262 -6.88 8.63 15.02
C TYR A 262 -8.21 8.96 14.35
N LEU A 263 -9.30 9.08 15.13
CA LEU A 263 -10.61 9.47 14.60
C LEU A 263 -10.54 10.83 13.89
N THR A 264 -9.81 11.79 14.45
CA THR A 264 -9.62 13.10 13.81
C THR A 264 -8.90 12.95 12.47
N GLN A 265 -7.82 12.17 12.41
CA GLN A 265 -7.08 11.91 11.17
C GLN A 265 -7.96 11.21 10.13
N TRP A 266 -8.72 10.19 10.54
CA TRP A 266 -9.67 9.49 9.68
C TRP A 266 -10.73 10.42 9.08
N ARG A 267 -11.35 11.26 9.90
CA ARG A 267 -12.32 12.29 9.47
C ARG A 267 -11.71 13.25 8.45
N MET A 268 -10.49 13.73 8.69
CA MET A 268 -9.81 14.64 7.77
C MET A 268 -9.47 13.97 6.44
N LEU A 269 -9.14 12.71 6.47
CA LEU A 269 -8.90 11.89 5.29
C LEU A 269 -10.17 11.71 4.44
N LEU A 270 -11.30 11.40 5.09
CA LEU A 270 -12.61 11.34 4.42
C LEU A 270 -12.97 12.70 3.81
N ALA A 271 -12.77 13.80 4.56
CA ALA A 271 -13.02 15.14 4.07
C ALA A 271 -12.17 15.47 2.83
N ALA A 272 -10.88 15.13 2.84
CA ALA A 272 -10.02 15.32 1.69
C ALA A 272 -10.50 14.55 0.45
N ASN A 273 -10.95 13.30 0.64
CA ASN A 273 -11.54 12.51 -0.44
C ASN A 273 -12.82 13.15 -1.00
N LEU A 274 -13.72 13.61 -0.13
CA LEU A 274 -14.93 14.33 -0.53
C LEU A 274 -14.61 15.65 -1.27
N LEU A 275 -13.66 16.42 -0.77
CA LEU A 275 -13.20 17.66 -1.39
C LEU A 275 -12.61 17.45 -2.79
N SER A 276 -11.94 16.33 -3.03
CA SER A 276 -11.32 16.02 -4.34
C SER A 276 -12.32 15.47 -5.37
N ARG A 277 -13.43 14.87 -4.90
CA ARG A 277 -14.39 14.17 -5.76
C ARG A 277 -15.72 14.87 -5.96
N SER A 278 -16.00 15.90 -5.17
CA SER A 278 -17.27 16.59 -5.22
C SER A 278 -17.13 18.11 -5.10
N ASN A 279 -18.13 18.81 -5.62
CA ASN A 279 -18.32 20.24 -5.42
C ASN A 279 -19.25 20.55 -4.24
N ALA A 280 -19.47 19.58 -3.34
CA ALA A 280 -20.33 19.75 -2.17
C ALA A 280 -19.90 20.98 -1.34
N PRO A 281 -20.84 21.71 -0.75
CA PRO A 281 -20.54 22.81 0.17
C PRO A 281 -19.64 22.34 1.32
N LEU A 282 -18.77 23.22 1.81
CA LEU A 282 -17.87 22.88 2.93
C LEU A 282 -18.65 22.53 4.18
N ALA A 283 -19.79 23.18 4.42
CA ALA A 283 -20.68 22.88 5.55
C ALA A 283 -21.19 21.43 5.51
N SER A 284 -21.65 20.97 4.33
CA SER A 284 -22.08 19.58 4.16
C SER A 284 -20.95 18.58 4.40
N ILE A 285 -19.74 18.85 3.86
CA ILE A 285 -18.59 17.98 4.11
C ILE A 285 -18.20 17.97 5.61
N ALA A 286 -18.26 19.12 6.28
CA ALA A 286 -18.00 19.20 7.71
C ALA A 286 -18.98 18.32 8.51
N GLU A 287 -20.27 18.40 8.19
CA GLU A 287 -21.31 17.58 8.80
C GLU A 287 -21.10 16.08 8.54
N ASP A 288 -20.87 15.70 7.27
CA ASP A 288 -20.61 14.31 6.85
C ASP A 288 -19.44 13.66 7.62
N VAL A 289 -18.45 14.45 8.03
CA VAL A 289 -17.30 13.95 8.79
C VAL A 289 -17.38 14.27 10.31
N GLY A 290 -18.56 14.69 10.79
CA GLY A 290 -18.87 14.83 12.21
C GLY A 290 -18.37 16.11 12.87
N TYR A 291 -18.30 17.23 12.13
CA TYR A 291 -18.04 18.56 12.67
C TYR A 291 -19.31 19.41 12.66
N GLN A 292 -19.62 19.99 13.81
CA GLN A 292 -20.83 20.83 13.99
C GLN A 292 -20.68 22.22 13.39
N THR A 293 -19.45 22.70 13.14
CA THR A 293 -19.20 24.04 12.59
C THR A 293 -18.08 24.02 11.56
N ASP A 294 -18.24 24.84 10.51
CA ASP A 294 -17.24 25.05 9.46
C ASP A 294 -15.91 25.57 10.03
N THR A 295 -15.96 26.36 11.10
CA THR A 295 -14.77 26.90 11.73
C THR A 295 -13.94 25.81 12.42
N ALA A 296 -14.58 24.91 13.16
CA ALA A 296 -13.89 23.78 13.80
C ALA A 296 -13.33 22.82 12.78
N PHE A 297 -14.10 22.51 11.73
CA PHE A 297 -13.67 21.70 10.60
C PHE A 297 -12.45 22.33 9.89
N SER A 298 -12.54 23.61 9.50
CA SER A 298 -11.46 24.29 8.78
C SER A 298 -10.16 24.35 9.58
N ARG A 299 -10.24 24.55 10.90
CA ARG A 299 -9.07 24.52 11.79
C ARG A 299 -8.45 23.12 11.85
N ALA A 300 -9.25 22.07 12.03
CA ALA A 300 -8.78 20.70 12.04
C ALA A 300 -8.14 20.31 10.69
N PHE A 301 -8.80 20.63 9.59
CA PHE A 301 -8.31 20.35 8.24
C PHE A 301 -6.99 21.08 7.95
N ARG A 302 -6.90 22.39 8.30
CA ARG A 302 -5.66 23.15 8.13
C ARG A 302 -4.50 22.57 8.97
N ARG A 303 -4.77 22.10 10.17
CA ARG A 303 -3.74 21.45 11.01
C ARG A 303 -3.21 20.17 10.38
N GLU A 304 -4.08 19.35 9.76
CA GLU A 304 -3.69 18.08 9.15
C GLU A 304 -3.09 18.28 7.74
N TYR A 305 -3.64 19.21 6.95
CA TYR A 305 -3.30 19.37 5.52
C TYR A 305 -2.46 20.63 5.21
N GLY A 306 -2.16 21.44 6.22
CA GLY A 306 -1.37 22.66 6.05
C GLY A 306 -2.10 23.82 5.34
N ALA A 307 -3.26 23.56 4.72
CA ALA A 307 -4.04 24.53 3.96
C ALA A 307 -5.53 24.47 4.34
N PRO A 308 -6.28 25.58 4.22
CA PRO A 308 -7.72 25.57 4.41
C PRO A 308 -8.42 24.67 3.35
N PRO A 309 -9.60 24.06 3.68
CA PRO A 309 -10.29 23.12 2.77
C PRO A 309 -10.55 23.68 1.37
N ALA A 310 -10.99 24.94 1.25
CA ALA A 310 -11.26 25.58 -0.04
C ALA A 310 -9.99 25.77 -0.90
N ALA A 311 -8.87 26.15 -0.28
CA ALA A 311 -7.59 26.29 -0.97
C ALA A 311 -7.06 24.93 -1.42
N TRP A 312 -7.19 23.93 -0.55
CA TRP A 312 -6.78 22.56 -0.86
C TRP A 312 -7.60 21.98 -2.02
N ARG A 313 -8.93 22.15 -2.04
CA ARG A 313 -9.80 21.73 -3.17
C ARG A 313 -9.31 22.31 -4.49
N ARG A 314 -9.03 23.63 -4.56
CA ARG A 314 -8.52 24.28 -5.77
C ARG A 314 -7.20 23.69 -6.24
N SER A 315 -6.27 23.41 -5.33
CA SER A 315 -4.98 22.84 -5.69
C SER A 315 -5.12 21.42 -6.27
N GLN A 316 -6.07 20.63 -5.80
CA GLN A 316 -6.34 19.28 -6.35
C GLN A 316 -6.97 19.37 -7.75
N SER A 317 -7.89 20.30 -7.98
CA SER A 317 -8.51 20.50 -9.31
C SER A 317 -7.48 20.90 -10.37
N MET A 318 -6.48 21.69 -10.03
CA MET A 318 -5.38 22.06 -10.95
C MET A 318 -4.47 20.87 -11.27
N ARG A 319 -4.22 19.95 -10.31
CA ARG A 319 -3.40 18.75 -10.54
C ARG A 319 -4.04 17.71 -11.46
N VAL A 320 -5.38 17.67 -11.53
CA VAL A 320 -6.12 16.74 -12.41
C VAL A 320 -6.16 17.25 -13.87
N GLN A 321 -5.96 18.53 -14.08
CA GLN A 321 -5.98 19.17 -15.42
C GLN A 321 -4.59 19.29 -16.06
N ALA A 322 -3.52 19.08 -15.32
CA ALA A 322 -2.14 19.09 -15.78
C ALA A 322 -1.65 17.69 -16.15
#